data_25f5e5492e84f433468e01b25a1a59b5
#
_entry.id   25f5e5492e84f433468e01b25a1a59b5
#
_cell.length_a   1.000
_cell.length_b   1.000
_cell.length_c   1.000
_cell.angle_alpha   90.00
_cell.angle_beta   90.00
_cell.angle_gamma   90.00
#
_symmetry.space_group_name_H-M   'P 1'
#
loop_
_entity.id
_entity.type
_entity.pdbx_description
1 polymer ?
#
loop_
_entity_poly.entity_id
_entity_poly.type
_entity_poly.pdbx_seq_one_letter_code
_entity_poly.pdbx_strand_id
1 'polypeptide(L)'
;FMGRSVAPIESLAVFPVIVGLSFFFRSLGLAFQDAAIALMGERFKHLPELGRFAAILALVTTGCLALITLTPLAQVYFLTLSGLTEELTRFAVIPARIIVPLPALTVLLTFQRAILVEGRRTHQITVASTIEISMVAAMFVILGWGLDLVGVTAAFSAFLIARIVSNSYLMIVCRRIVKEVGA
;
A
#
# COMPACT_ATOMS: atom_id res chain seq x y z
N PHE A 1 -15.54 -7.22 -11.56
CA PHE A 1 -16.11 -7.40 -10.20
C PHE A 1 -16.83 -6.13 -9.74
N MET A 2 -16.20 -4.93 -9.74
CA MET A 2 -16.84 -3.66 -9.32
C MET A 2 -18.15 -3.35 -10.06
N GLY A 3 -18.30 -3.69 -11.34
CA GLY A 3 -19.53 -3.48 -12.10
C GLY A 3 -20.74 -4.31 -11.67
N ARG A 4 -20.56 -5.21 -10.68
CA ARG A 4 -21.63 -6.03 -10.08
C ARG A 4 -21.81 -5.77 -8.57
N SER A 5 -21.09 -4.80 -8.03
CA SER A 5 -21.19 -4.40 -6.62
C SER A 5 -22.23 -3.29 -6.44
N VAL A 6 -22.47 -2.92 -5.19
CA VAL A 6 -23.30 -1.76 -4.85
C VAL A 6 -22.64 -0.48 -5.40
N ALA A 7 -23.43 0.41 -6.02
CA ALA A 7 -22.99 1.66 -6.65
C ALA A 7 -21.82 1.48 -7.65
N PRO A 8 -22.05 0.73 -8.77
CA PRO A 8 -20.96 0.36 -9.68
C PRO A 8 -20.41 1.56 -10.47
N ILE A 9 -21.26 2.48 -10.88
CA ILE A 9 -20.87 3.65 -11.70
C ILE A 9 -20.02 4.59 -10.86
N GLU A 10 -20.48 4.93 -9.67
CA GLU A 10 -19.78 5.80 -8.72
C GLU A 10 -18.45 5.20 -8.30
N SER A 11 -18.43 3.89 -8.03
CA SER A 11 -17.19 3.14 -7.70
C SER A 11 -16.16 3.23 -8.82
N LEU A 12 -16.57 3.02 -10.08
CA LEU A 12 -15.69 3.10 -11.24
C LEU A 12 -15.19 4.52 -11.52
N ALA A 13 -16.03 5.54 -11.28
CA ALA A 13 -15.65 6.94 -11.46
C ALA A 13 -14.62 7.42 -10.43
N VAL A 14 -14.78 7.02 -9.17
CA VAL A 14 -13.95 7.48 -8.05
C VAL A 14 -12.65 6.67 -7.91
N PHE A 15 -12.64 5.40 -8.30
CA PHE A 15 -11.49 4.49 -8.14
C PHE A 15 -10.19 5.05 -8.72
N PRO A 16 -10.11 5.52 -9.99
CA PRO A 16 -8.85 5.99 -10.57
C PRO A 16 -8.33 7.25 -9.87
N VAL A 17 -9.21 8.12 -9.39
CA VAL A 17 -8.82 9.35 -8.68
C VAL A 17 -8.15 9.02 -7.35
N ILE A 18 -8.73 8.10 -6.58
CA ILE A 18 -8.17 7.65 -5.30
C ILE A 18 -6.85 6.86 -5.51
N VAL A 19 -6.80 6.00 -6.54
CA VAL A 19 -5.58 5.29 -6.90
C VAL A 19 -4.47 6.27 -7.27
N GLY A 20 -4.76 7.30 -8.07
CA GLY A 20 -3.81 8.34 -8.46
C GLY A 20 -3.24 9.09 -7.25
N LEU A 21 -4.10 9.51 -6.33
CA LEU A 21 -3.68 10.15 -5.07
C LEU A 21 -2.78 9.23 -4.25
N SER A 22 -3.19 7.99 -4.04
CA SER A 22 -2.39 7.01 -3.31
C SER A 22 -1.05 6.73 -3.99
N PHE A 23 -1.06 6.58 -5.31
CA PHE A 23 0.13 6.27 -6.09
C PHE A 23 1.19 7.36 -5.99
N PHE A 24 0.79 8.62 -5.98
CA PHE A 24 1.71 9.74 -5.81
C PHE A 24 2.58 9.58 -4.56
N PHE A 25 1.98 9.29 -3.40
CA PHE A 25 2.72 9.09 -2.16
C PHE A 25 3.47 7.74 -2.10
N ARG A 26 2.93 6.71 -2.74
CA ARG A 26 3.57 5.38 -2.80
C ARG A 26 4.77 5.35 -3.74
N SER A 27 4.82 6.20 -4.75
CA SER A 27 5.94 6.26 -5.70
C SER A 27 7.27 6.56 -5.03
N LEU A 28 7.28 7.37 -3.97
CA LEU A 28 8.47 7.64 -3.16
C LEU A 28 8.97 6.37 -2.45
N GLY A 29 8.06 5.55 -1.95
CA GLY A 29 8.39 4.24 -1.38
C GLY A 29 8.92 3.26 -2.43
N LEU A 30 8.39 3.29 -3.65
CA LEU A 30 8.88 2.45 -4.75
C LEU A 30 10.30 2.87 -5.17
N ALA A 31 10.55 4.17 -5.33
CA ALA A 31 11.89 4.68 -5.65
C ALA A 31 12.93 4.37 -4.55
N PHE A 32 12.49 4.32 -3.30
CA PHE A 32 13.35 3.94 -2.18
C PHE A 32 13.91 2.51 -2.30
N GLN A 33 13.23 1.58 -2.99
CA GLN A 33 13.69 0.20 -3.16
C GLN A 33 15.09 0.14 -3.79
N ASP A 34 15.31 0.85 -4.89
CA ASP A 34 16.57 0.82 -5.62
C ASP A 34 17.69 1.45 -4.79
N ALA A 35 17.40 2.54 -4.11
CA ALA A 35 18.33 3.17 -3.19
C ALA A 35 18.67 2.24 -2.01
N ALA A 36 17.69 1.56 -1.45
CA ALA A 36 17.90 0.62 -0.34
C ALA A 36 18.76 -0.58 -0.77
N ILE A 37 18.55 -1.12 -1.97
CA ILE A 37 19.38 -2.21 -2.52
C ILE A 37 20.82 -1.71 -2.70
N ALA A 38 21.02 -0.55 -3.32
CA ALA A 38 22.36 -0.02 -3.59
C ALA A 38 23.15 0.32 -2.33
N LEU A 39 22.47 0.78 -1.27
CA LEU A 39 23.08 1.26 -0.04
C LEU A 39 23.12 0.23 1.10
N MET A 40 22.49 -0.94 0.94
CA MET A 40 22.43 -1.96 1.99
C MET A 40 23.81 -2.40 2.46
N GLY A 41 24.75 -2.52 1.53
CA GLY A 41 26.11 -2.97 1.80
C GLY A 41 26.20 -4.45 2.13
N GLU A 42 27.42 -4.99 2.04
CA GLU A 42 27.68 -6.40 2.35
C GLU A 42 27.26 -6.76 3.78
N ARG A 43 26.61 -7.92 3.93
CA ARG A 43 26.13 -8.45 5.22
C ARG A 43 25.22 -7.49 5.98
N PHE A 44 24.40 -6.70 5.27
CA PHE A 44 23.45 -5.76 5.88
C PHE A 44 24.08 -4.66 6.75
N LYS A 45 25.29 -4.20 6.40
CA LYS A 45 26.06 -3.24 7.18
C LYS A 45 25.27 -1.96 7.50
N HIS A 46 24.49 -1.45 6.56
CA HIS A 46 23.72 -0.20 6.71
C HIS A 46 22.22 -0.45 6.99
N LEU A 47 21.85 -1.65 7.43
CA LEU A 47 20.46 -1.99 7.73
C LEU A 47 19.79 -1.07 8.76
N PRO A 48 20.45 -0.69 9.89
CA PRO A 48 19.83 0.20 10.88
C PRO A 48 19.55 1.60 10.34
N GLU A 49 20.50 2.17 9.58
CA GLU A 49 20.37 3.51 9.00
C GLU A 49 19.25 3.54 7.96
N LEU A 50 19.23 2.55 7.06
CA LEU A 50 18.17 2.40 6.07
C LEU A 50 16.81 2.13 6.71
N GLY A 51 16.76 1.38 7.79
CA GLY A 51 15.55 1.15 8.55
C GLY A 51 14.98 2.43 9.17
N ARG A 52 15.85 3.30 9.73
CA ARG A 52 15.44 4.62 10.24
C ARG A 52 14.93 5.52 9.12
N PHE A 53 15.64 5.57 7.99
CA PHE A 53 15.21 6.33 6.83
C PHE A 53 13.86 5.84 6.30
N ALA A 54 13.68 4.51 6.17
CA ALA A 54 12.41 3.91 5.77
C ALA A 54 11.26 4.31 6.73
N ALA A 55 11.51 4.32 8.04
CA ALA A 55 10.51 4.72 9.03
C ALA A 55 10.12 6.20 8.88
N ILE A 56 11.09 7.09 8.67
CA ILE A 56 10.84 8.52 8.44
C ILE A 56 10.06 8.71 7.13
N LEU A 57 10.49 8.06 6.06
CA LEU A 57 9.82 8.12 4.76
C LEU A 57 8.36 7.62 4.85
N ALA A 58 8.14 6.50 5.54
CA ALA A 58 6.81 5.95 5.79
C ALA A 58 5.92 6.93 6.58
N LEU A 59 6.47 7.55 7.62
CA LEU A 59 5.75 8.54 8.45
C LEU A 59 5.37 9.78 7.62
N VAL A 60 6.32 10.33 6.86
CA VAL A 60 6.11 11.55 6.05
C VAL A 60 5.07 11.28 4.96
N THR A 61 5.24 10.21 4.17
CA THR A 61 4.33 9.91 3.05
C THR A 61 2.93 9.58 3.52
N THR A 62 2.81 8.81 4.61
CA THR A 62 1.51 8.48 5.21
C THR A 62 0.89 9.69 5.89
N GLY A 63 1.68 10.49 6.60
CA GLY A 63 1.23 11.72 7.25
C GLY A 63 0.71 12.76 6.26
N CYS A 64 1.39 12.94 5.13
CA CYS A 64 0.91 13.82 4.05
C CYS A 64 -0.40 13.32 3.44
N LEU A 65 -0.51 12.02 3.17
CA LEU A 65 -1.77 11.45 2.66
C LEU A 65 -2.90 11.56 3.69
N ALA A 66 -2.60 11.29 4.97
CA ALA A 66 -3.55 11.44 6.07
C ALA A 66 -4.03 12.90 6.20
N LEU A 67 -3.11 13.86 6.10
CA LEU A 67 -3.43 15.28 6.15
C LEU A 67 -4.44 15.64 5.04
N ILE A 68 -4.26 15.14 3.83
CA ILE A 68 -5.18 15.41 2.73
C ILE A 68 -6.52 14.72 2.96
N THR A 69 -6.52 13.43 3.32
CA THR A 69 -7.76 12.62 3.33
C THR A 69 -8.59 12.74 4.61
N LEU A 70 -7.97 13.11 5.74
CA LEU A 70 -8.64 13.22 7.05
C LEU A 70 -9.07 14.66 7.39
N THR A 71 -8.61 15.65 6.62
CA THR A 71 -8.95 17.06 6.81
C THR A 71 -9.91 17.55 5.71
N PRO A 72 -10.44 18.77 5.81
CA PRO A 72 -11.23 19.39 4.75
C PRO A 72 -10.51 19.52 3.40
N LEU A 73 -9.19 19.34 3.36
CA LEU A 73 -8.40 19.30 2.13
C LEU A 73 -8.85 18.19 1.16
N ALA A 74 -9.49 17.13 1.68
CA ALA A 74 -10.10 16.10 0.83
C ALA A 74 -11.12 16.69 -0.14
N GLN A 75 -11.98 17.60 0.35
CA GLN A 75 -12.97 18.26 -0.49
C GLN A 75 -12.31 19.14 -1.57
N VAL A 76 -11.30 19.90 -1.20
CA VAL A 76 -10.54 20.73 -2.15
C VAL A 76 -9.87 19.84 -3.21
N TYR A 77 -9.25 18.73 -2.81
CA TYR A 77 -8.63 17.80 -3.74
C TYR A 77 -9.65 17.19 -4.71
N PHE A 78 -10.74 16.62 -4.19
CA PHE A 78 -11.71 15.90 -5.01
C PHE A 78 -12.58 16.84 -5.85
N LEU A 79 -13.06 17.95 -5.31
CA LEU A 79 -13.90 18.91 -6.05
C LEU A 79 -13.08 19.77 -7.02
N THR A 80 -12.01 20.41 -6.51
CA THR A 80 -11.33 21.47 -7.29
C THR A 80 -10.21 20.89 -8.17
N LEU A 81 -9.41 19.99 -7.63
CA LEU A 81 -8.25 19.45 -8.37
C LEU A 81 -8.64 18.27 -9.27
N SER A 82 -9.51 17.38 -8.79
CA SER A 82 -9.92 16.18 -9.53
C SER A 82 -11.21 16.39 -10.33
N GLY A 83 -11.93 17.50 -10.13
CA GLY A 83 -13.14 17.83 -10.88
C GLY A 83 -14.33 16.90 -10.63
N LEU A 84 -14.38 16.22 -9.46
CA LEU A 84 -15.50 15.38 -9.09
C LEU A 84 -16.71 16.23 -8.69
N THR A 85 -17.92 15.73 -8.90
CA THR A 85 -19.14 16.33 -8.37
C THR A 85 -19.18 16.23 -6.85
N GLU A 86 -20.02 17.05 -6.19
CA GLU A 86 -20.19 16.97 -4.72
C GLU A 86 -20.61 15.59 -4.26
N GLU A 87 -21.49 14.92 -5.00
CA GLU A 87 -21.97 13.59 -4.70
C GLU A 87 -20.85 12.56 -4.75
N LEU A 88 -20.05 12.54 -5.83
CA LEU A 88 -18.89 11.67 -5.98
C LEU A 88 -17.79 11.98 -4.95
N THR A 89 -17.63 13.24 -4.58
CA THR A 89 -16.68 13.64 -3.53
C THR A 89 -17.05 13.06 -2.18
N ARG A 90 -18.33 13.14 -1.78
CA ARG A 90 -18.81 12.51 -0.53
C ARG A 90 -18.59 11.00 -0.55
N PHE A 91 -18.83 10.38 -1.70
CA PHE A 91 -18.61 8.96 -1.90
C PHE A 91 -17.11 8.57 -1.82
N ALA A 92 -16.22 9.43 -2.29
CA ALA A 92 -14.77 9.19 -2.32
C ALA A 92 -14.09 9.26 -0.94
N VAL A 93 -14.66 9.99 0.02
CA VAL A 93 -14.01 10.26 1.31
C VAL A 93 -13.72 8.97 2.10
N ILE A 94 -14.69 8.06 2.20
CA ILE A 94 -14.53 6.81 2.98
C ILE A 94 -13.45 5.92 2.38
N PRO A 95 -13.48 5.57 1.08
CA PRO A 95 -12.43 4.78 0.45
C PRO A 95 -11.04 5.45 0.53
N ALA A 96 -10.97 6.78 0.41
CA ALA A 96 -9.72 7.51 0.52
C ALA A 96 -9.10 7.42 1.93
N ARG A 97 -9.90 7.37 2.98
CA ARG A 97 -9.41 7.15 4.35
C ARG A 97 -8.87 5.74 4.57
N ILE A 98 -9.45 4.74 3.93
CA ILE A 98 -9.00 3.35 4.02
C ILE A 98 -7.57 3.18 3.48
N ILE A 99 -7.21 3.91 2.44
CA ILE A 99 -5.89 3.78 1.81
C ILE A 99 -4.76 4.53 2.54
N VAL A 100 -5.05 5.30 3.57
CA VAL A 100 -4.05 6.08 4.32
C VAL A 100 -2.83 5.26 4.75
N PRO A 101 -2.93 4.02 5.23
CA PRO A 101 -1.77 3.23 5.63
C PRO A 101 -0.92 2.70 4.46
N LEU A 102 -1.42 2.75 3.22
CA LEU A 102 -0.75 2.12 2.08
C LEU A 102 0.64 2.67 1.76
N PRO A 103 0.95 3.98 1.87
CA PRO A 103 2.31 4.47 1.66
C PRO A 103 3.31 3.84 2.62
N ALA A 104 3.01 3.80 3.93
CA ALA A 104 3.87 3.15 4.92
C ALA A 104 4.07 1.65 4.64
N LEU A 105 2.99 0.94 4.30
CA LEU A 105 3.06 -0.47 3.93
C LEU A 105 3.84 -0.70 2.62
N THR A 106 3.85 0.28 1.71
CA THR A 106 4.66 0.21 0.49
C THR A 106 6.14 0.42 0.80
N VAL A 107 6.49 1.41 1.63
CA VAL A 107 7.87 1.60 2.08
C VAL A 107 8.38 0.36 2.83
N LEU A 108 7.56 -0.23 3.70
CA LEU A 108 7.91 -1.46 4.41
C LEU A 108 8.15 -2.61 3.42
N LEU A 109 7.28 -2.79 2.44
CA LEU A 109 7.43 -3.83 1.41
C LEU A 109 8.73 -3.67 0.62
N THR A 110 9.04 -2.45 0.18
CA THR A 110 10.24 -2.16 -0.62
C THR A 110 11.51 -2.36 0.19
N PHE A 111 11.50 -1.99 1.47
CA PHE A 111 12.60 -2.25 2.39
C PHE A 111 12.83 -3.76 2.61
N GLN A 112 11.76 -4.53 2.82
CA GLN A 112 11.82 -5.99 2.94
C GLN A 112 12.35 -6.64 1.66
N ARG A 113 11.92 -6.15 0.48
CA ARG A 113 12.45 -6.63 -0.80
C ARG A 113 13.94 -6.35 -0.96
N ALA A 114 14.41 -5.18 -0.54
CA ALA A 114 15.83 -4.86 -0.55
C ALA A 114 16.64 -5.85 0.31
N ILE A 115 16.16 -6.19 1.51
CA ILE A 115 16.79 -7.22 2.36
C ILE A 115 16.82 -8.58 1.67
N LEU A 116 15.75 -8.98 0.98
CA LEU A 116 15.67 -10.27 0.29
C LEU A 116 16.57 -10.34 -0.94
N VAL A 117 16.74 -9.23 -1.65
CA VAL A 117 17.66 -9.13 -2.79
C VAL A 117 19.10 -9.26 -2.32
N GLU A 118 19.50 -8.53 -1.28
CA GLU A 118 20.84 -8.63 -0.69
C GLU A 118 21.10 -10.04 -0.11
N GLY A 119 20.11 -10.63 0.57
CA GLY A 119 20.16 -11.98 1.09
C GLY A 119 20.08 -13.10 0.03
N ARG A 120 19.99 -12.74 -1.27
CA ARG A 120 19.84 -13.68 -2.40
C ARG A 120 18.65 -14.65 -2.26
N ARG A 121 17.58 -14.22 -1.61
CA ARG A 121 16.34 -14.97 -1.37
C ARG A 121 15.14 -14.40 -2.14
N THR A 122 15.37 -14.02 -3.40
CA THR A 122 14.35 -13.36 -4.26
C THR A 122 13.10 -14.20 -4.50
N HIS A 123 13.19 -15.54 -4.42
CA HIS A 123 12.03 -16.44 -4.50
C HIS A 123 10.94 -16.06 -3.48
N GLN A 124 11.31 -15.59 -2.29
CA GLN A 124 10.36 -15.19 -1.26
C GLN A 124 9.53 -13.95 -1.67
N ILE A 125 10.08 -13.10 -2.55
CA ILE A 125 9.35 -11.96 -3.13
C ILE A 125 8.20 -12.48 -4.01
N THR A 126 8.46 -13.50 -4.82
CA THR A 126 7.44 -14.13 -5.67
C THR A 126 6.33 -14.76 -4.82
N VAL A 127 6.70 -15.51 -3.78
CA VAL A 127 5.74 -16.11 -2.84
C VAL A 127 4.85 -15.04 -2.20
N ALA A 128 5.45 -13.96 -1.68
CA ALA A 128 4.71 -12.85 -1.07
C ALA A 128 3.76 -12.17 -2.06
N SER A 129 4.19 -11.98 -3.31
CA SER A 129 3.35 -11.40 -4.36
C SER A 129 2.19 -12.33 -4.73
N THR A 130 2.42 -13.63 -4.78
CA THR A 130 1.35 -14.63 -5.01
C THR A 130 0.33 -14.63 -3.88
N ILE A 131 0.80 -14.59 -2.62
CA ILE A 131 -0.09 -14.46 -1.43
C ILE A 131 -0.92 -13.18 -1.55
N GLU A 132 -0.29 -12.05 -1.88
CA GLU A 132 -0.98 -10.77 -2.00
C GLU A 132 -2.08 -10.82 -3.07
N ILE A 133 -1.77 -11.28 -4.29
CA ILE A 133 -2.73 -11.33 -5.39
C ILE A 133 -3.90 -12.27 -5.05
N SER A 134 -3.59 -13.46 -4.52
CA SER A 134 -4.62 -14.43 -4.12
C SER A 134 -5.52 -13.89 -3.00
N MET A 135 -4.93 -13.20 -2.03
CA MET A 135 -5.66 -12.59 -0.92
C MET A 135 -6.53 -11.42 -1.38
N VAL A 136 -6.04 -10.57 -2.30
CA VAL A 136 -6.86 -9.50 -2.90
C VAL A 136 -8.10 -10.09 -3.57
N ALA A 137 -7.92 -11.12 -4.40
CA ALA A 137 -9.04 -11.76 -5.09
C ALA A 137 -10.05 -12.37 -4.11
N ALA A 138 -9.58 -13.14 -3.13
CA ALA A 138 -10.42 -13.77 -2.11
C ALA A 138 -11.18 -12.73 -1.26
N MET A 139 -10.47 -11.73 -0.73
CA MET A 139 -11.06 -10.68 0.10
C MET A 139 -12.03 -9.81 -0.69
N PHE A 140 -11.74 -9.50 -1.95
CA PHE A 140 -12.67 -8.74 -2.78
C PHE A 140 -14.01 -9.47 -3.00
N VAL A 141 -13.96 -10.79 -3.20
CA VAL A 141 -15.17 -11.63 -3.30
C VAL A 141 -15.95 -11.64 -1.98
N ILE A 142 -15.25 -11.84 -0.87
CA ILE A 142 -15.88 -11.89 0.47
C ILE A 142 -16.51 -10.54 0.83
N LEU A 143 -15.78 -9.44 0.66
CA LEU A 143 -16.24 -8.11 1.05
C LEU A 143 -17.29 -7.55 0.08
N GLY A 144 -17.12 -7.80 -1.24
CA GLY A 144 -18.00 -7.27 -2.26
C GLY A 144 -19.32 -8.05 -2.41
N TRP A 145 -19.27 -9.37 -2.27
CA TRP A 145 -20.47 -10.23 -2.45
C TRP A 145 -20.99 -10.81 -1.15
N GLY A 146 -20.13 -11.06 -0.16
CA GLY A 146 -20.54 -11.63 1.12
C GLY A 146 -21.08 -10.58 2.09
N LEU A 147 -20.55 -9.34 2.04
CA LEU A 147 -20.94 -8.25 2.93
C LEU A 147 -21.64 -7.09 2.21
N ASP A 148 -21.92 -7.21 0.91
CA ASP A 148 -22.57 -6.18 0.08
C ASP A 148 -21.93 -4.78 0.21
N LEU A 149 -20.61 -4.73 0.39
CA LEU A 149 -19.90 -3.45 0.47
C LEU A 149 -19.84 -2.77 -0.89
N VAL A 150 -19.81 -1.46 -0.85
CA VAL A 150 -19.58 -0.62 -2.03
C VAL A 150 -18.29 -1.04 -2.73
N GLY A 151 -18.32 -1.22 -4.05
CA GLY A 151 -17.25 -1.84 -4.82
C GLY A 151 -15.87 -1.22 -4.64
N VAL A 152 -15.76 0.10 -4.58
CA VAL A 152 -14.49 0.80 -4.34
C VAL A 152 -13.99 0.59 -2.91
N THR A 153 -14.87 0.58 -1.93
CA THR A 153 -14.54 0.34 -0.52
C THR A 153 -14.06 -1.10 -0.33
N ALA A 154 -14.77 -2.07 -0.92
CA ALA A 154 -14.39 -3.48 -0.90
C ALA A 154 -13.00 -3.69 -1.53
N ALA A 155 -12.73 -3.05 -2.67
CA ALA A 155 -11.45 -3.16 -3.37
C ALA A 155 -10.28 -2.63 -2.54
N PHE A 156 -10.39 -1.44 -1.97
CA PHE A 156 -9.31 -0.86 -1.17
C PHE A 156 -9.12 -1.58 0.16
N SER A 157 -10.20 -2.05 0.80
CA SER A 157 -10.11 -2.88 2.00
C SER A 157 -9.44 -4.22 1.72
N ALA A 158 -9.82 -4.89 0.62
CA ALA A 158 -9.19 -6.13 0.18
C ALA A 158 -7.69 -5.94 -0.09
N PHE A 159 -7.32 -4.86 -0.79
CA PHE A 159 -5.94 -4.54 -1.08
C PHE A 159 -5.14 -4.22 0.18
N LEU A 160 -5.69 -3.47 1.13
CA LEU A 160 -5.05 -3.16 2.40
C LEU A 160 -4.79 -4.42 3.23
N ILE A 161 -5.79 -5.30 3.38
CA ILE A 161 -5.67 -6.56 4.11
C ILE A 161 -4.60 -7.45 3.47
N ALA A 162 -4.65 -7.62 2.15
CA ALA A 162 -3.68 -8.42 1.42
C ALA A 162 -2.24 -7.88 1.57
N ARG A 163 -2.07 -6.57 1.56
CA ARG A 163 -0.79 -5.91 1.79
C ARG A 163 -0.25 -6.14 3.20
N ILE A 164 -1.11 -6.08 4.21
CA ILE A 164 -0.74 -6.37 5.60
C ILE A 164 -0.28 -7.83 5.73
N VAL A 165 -1.02 -8.78 5.16
CA VAL A 165 -0.67 -10.21 5.21
C VAL A 165 0.66 -10.48 4.50
N SER A 166 0.86 -9.94 3.29
CA SER A 166 2.10 -10.07 2.53
C SER A 166 3.30 -9.50 3.29
N ASN A 167 3.17 -8.29 3.84
CA ASN A 167 4.23 -7.67 4.65
C ASN A 167 4.53 -8.45 5.92
N SER A 168 3.52 -9.02 6.57
CA SER A 168 3.71 -9.86 7.78
C SER A 168 4.49 -11.12 7.45
N TYR A 169 4.18 -11.79 6.34
CA TYR A 169 4.95 -12.92 5.85
C TYR A 169 6.42 -12.53 5.60
N LEU A 170 6.65 -11.47 4.84
CA LEU A 170 8.00 -10.99 4.53
C LEU A 170 8.77 -10.57 5.80
N MET A 171 8.10 -10.00 6.81
CA MET A 171 8.74 -9.64 8.08
C MET A 171 9.34 -10.86 8.77
N ILE A 172 8.61 -11.99 8.79
CA ILE A 172 9.10 -13.24 9.39
C ILE A 172 10.33 -13.74 8.62
N VAL A 173 10.26 -13.74 7.30
CA VAL A 173 11.37 -14.21 6.44
C VAL A 173 12.60 -13.32 6.59
N CYS A 174 12.45 -12.00 6.51
CA CYS A 174 13.54 -11.03 6.65
C CYS A 174 14.25 -11.17 8.01
N ARG A 175 13.47 -11.32 9.10
CA ARG A 175 14.05 -11.52 10.44
C ARG A 175 14.91 -12.78 10.53
N ARG A 176 14.54 -13.86 9.86
CA ARG A 176 15.34 -15.10 9.80
C ARG A 176 16.64 -14.88 9.04
N ILE A 177 16.57 -14.27 7.85
CA ILE A 177 17.74 -14.02 7.01
C ILE A 177 18.75 -13.11 7.72
N VAL A 178 18.29 -12.02 8.32
CA VAL A 178 19.18 -11.10 9.04
C VAL A 178 19.88 -11.80 10.21
N LYS A 179 19.20 -12.71 10.92
CA LYS A 179 19.82 -13.53 11.99
C LYS A 179 20.85 -14.52 11.44
N GLU A 180 20.57 -15.18 10.32
CA GLU A 180 21.50 -16.15 9.69
C GLU A 180 22.79 -15.48 9.20
N VAL A 181 22.71 -14.25 8.72
CA VAL A 181 23.89 -13.51 8.19
C VAL A 181 24.64 -12.75 9.28
N GLY A 182 23.94 -12.34 10.36
CA GLY A 182 24.54 -11.61 11.48
C GLY A 182 25.17 -12.50 12.57
N ALA A 183 25.01 -13.83 12.46
CA ALA A 183 25.68 -14.84 13.29
C ALA A 183 26.96 -15.33 12.60
#